data_90a8fe1d400c073ce8e7321254a31334
#
_entry.id   90a8fe1d400c073ce8e7321254a31334
#
_cell.length_a   1.000
_cell.length_b   1.000
_cell.length_c   1.000
_cell.angle_alpha   90.00
_cell.angle_beta   90.00
_cell.angle_gamma   90.00
#
_symmetry.space_group_name_H-M   'P 1'
#
loop_
_entity.id
_entity.type
_entity.pdbx_description
1 polymer ?
#
loop_
_entity_poly.entity_id
_entity_poly.type
_entity_poly.pdbx_seq_one_letter_code
_entity_poly.pdbx_strand_id
1 'polypeptide(L)'
;LKTALDELYQVHIHYLKKENLIFPLLENYGITAPPKVMWGVDDEIRGKIKRAKTALEGPETALAAVLVEEAVTQLDEMIFKEENILFPMCLENFKPGEWDMIAKESGDIGWCLIEGPEAETGAGSDPAPKGADPMSGIPGIEGTVILPTGVLKLDQLVGMLNTLPFDITFVDANDTVRYFSQGAERIFARTKAIIGRAVSNCHPPSSVHVVEQLVTDLKSGKKDSEDFWIPMGDKFVLIRYFAVRGEGGEYLGTLEVTQNIAPIKAIEGQKRLMS
;
A
#
# COMPACT_ATOMS: atom_id res chain seq x y z
N LEU A 1 -14.99 -26.32 6.88
CA LEU A 1 -13.55 -26.14 6.76
C LEU A 1 -13.20 -24.99 5.81
N LYS A 2 -13.81 -24.92 4.59
CA LYS A 2 -13.57 -23.79 3.64
C LYS A 2 -13.90 -22.45 4.31
N THR A 3 -15.08 -22.32 4.91
CA THR A 3 -15.52 -21.12 5.65
C THR A 3 -14.53 -20.75 6.75
N ALA A 4 -14.07 -21.70 7.54
CA ALA A 4 -13.09 -21.45 8.60
C ALA A 4 -11.74 -20.95 8.05
N LEU A 5 -11.31 -21.43 6.86
CA LEU A 5 -10.12 -20.91 6.21
C LEU A 5 -10.33 -19.52 5.60
N ASP A 6 -11.54 -19.20 5.16
CA ASP A 6 -11.88 -17.84 4.72
C ASP A 6 -11.87 -16.87 5.90
N GLU A 7 -12.37 -17.28 7.06
CA GLU A 7 -12.29 -16.53 8.30
C GLU A 7 -10.83 -16.36 8.75
N LEU A 8 -10.05 -17.45 8.79
CA LEU A 8 -8.64 -17.39 9.17
C LEU A 8 -7.84 -16.48 8.22
N TYR A 9 -8.17 -16.47 6.93
CA TYR A 9 -7.49 -15.62 5.96
C TYR A 9 -7.72 -14.13 6.21
N GLN A 10 -8.75 -13.72 6.97
CA GLN A 10 -8.96 -12.32 7.33
C GLN A 10 -7.79 -11.72 8.13
N VAL A 11 -6.91 -12.56 8.71
CA VAL A 11 -5.67 -12.10 9.35
C VAL A 11 -4.82 -11.23 8.40
N HIS A 12 -4.98 -11.37 7.08
CA HIS A 12 -4.30 -10.52 6.10
C HIS A 12 -4.62 -9.03 6.29
N ILE A 13 -5.81 -8.68 6.80
CA ILE A 13 -6.22 -7.30 7.11
C ILE A 13 -5.37 -6.76 8.27
N HIS A 14 -5.18 -7.57 9.32
CA HIS A 14 -4.31 -7.23 10.44
C HIS A 14 -2.87 -7.01 9.99
N TYR A 15 -2.35 -7.89 9.16
CA TYR A 15 -0.99 -7.75 8.60
C TYR A 15 -0.85 -6.52 7.71
N LEU A 16 -1.85 -6.19 6.90
CA LEU A 16 -1.85 -4.95 6.12
C LEU A 16 -1.77 -3.70 7.00
N LYS A 17 -2.47 -3.67 8.16
CA LYS A 17 -2.34 -2.55 9.11
C LYS A 17 -0.93 -2.46 9.67
N LYS A 18 -0.38 -3.56 10.09
CA LYS A 18 0.98 -3.65 10.61
C LYS A 18 2.00 -3.14 9.59
N GLU A 19 1.92 -3.61 8.35
CA GLU A 19 2.82 -3.29 7.25
C GLU A 19 2.71 -1.84 6.76
N ASN A 20 1.49 -1.26 6.78
CA ASN A 20 1.23 0.06 6.19
C ASN A 20 1.10 1.19 7.21
N LEU A 21 0.86 0.89 8.49
CA LEU A 21 0.72 1.89 9.55
C LEU A 21 1.85 1.83 10.57
N ILE A 22 2.15 0.63 11.09
CA ILE A 22 3.10 0.47 12.20
C ILE A 22 4.55 0.44 11.71
N PHE A 23 4.86 -0.38 10.72
CA PHE A 23 6.24 -0.53 10.23
C PHE A 23 6.84 0.77 9.70
N PRO A 24 6.13 1.57 8.89
CA PRO A 24 6.67 2.86 8.43
C PRO A 24 7.02 3.81 9.58
N LEU A 25 6.22 3.83 10.64
CA LEU A 25 6.49 4.66 11.81
C LEU A 25 7.74 4.18 12.57
N LEU A 26 7.87 2.87 12.81
CA LEU A 26 9.07 2.31 13.45
C LEU A 26 10.33 2.62 12.64
N GLU A 27 10.25 2.54 11.31
CA GLU A 27 11.36 2.88 10.41
C GLU A 27 11.77 4.36 10.55
N ASN A 28 10.83 5.28 10.76
CA ASN A 28 11.14 6.69 11.05
C ASN A 28 11.92 6.87 12.35
N TYR A 29 11.77 5.95 13.31
CA TYR A 29 12.58 5.89 14.53
C TYR A 29 13.89 5.11 14.37
N GLY A 30 14.24 4.69 13.14
CA GLY A 30 15.45 3.92 12.85
C GLY A 30 15.33 2.41 13.16
N ILE A 31 14.14 1.93 13.48
CA ILE A 31 13.85 0.55 13.84
C ILE A 31 13.38 -0.20 12.58
N THR A 32 14.30 -0.84 11.87
CA THR A 32 14.02 -1.46 10.56
C THR A 32 14.06 -2.98 10.57
N ALA A 33 14.84 -3.59 11.46
CA ALA A 33 15.05 -5.05 11.44
C ALA A 33 13.80 -5.84 11.86
N PRO A 34 13.10 -5.54 13.00
CA PRO A 34 11.90 -6.26 13.37
C PRO A 34 10.77 -6.16 12.32
N PRO A 35 10.43 -4.97 11.78
CA PRO A 35 9.46 -4.84 10.68
C PRO A 35 9.76 -5.76 9.49
N LYS A 36 11.00 -5.77 9.01
CA LYS A 36 11.41 -6.57 7.86
C LYS A 36 11.26 -8.07 8.09
N VAL A 37 11.66 -8.56 9.28
CA VAL A 37 11.55 -9.98 9.63
C VAL A 37 10.09 -10.40 9.77
N MET A 38 9.27 -9.58 10.47
CA MET A 38 7.86 -9.88 10.68
C MET A 38 7.08 -9.89 9.37
N TRP A 39 7.36 -8.97 8.44
CA TRP A 39 6.74 -8.97 7.12
C TRP A 39 6.99 -10.28 6.37
N GLY A 40 8.23 -10.79 6.40
CA GLY A 40 8.55 -12.08 5.77
C GLY A 40 7.70 -13.23 6.31
N VAL A 41 7.50 -13.28 7.62
CA VAL A 41 6.66 -14.31 8.27
C VAL A 41 5.17 -14.10 7.96
N ASP A 42 4.68 -12.87 7.94
CA ASP A 42 3.31 -12.55 7.53
C ASP A 42 2.99 -13.07 6.13
N ASP A 43 3.94 -12.93 5.19
CA ASP A 43 3.81 -13.46 3.83
C ASP A 43 3.81 -14.99 3.79
N GLU A 44 4.64 -15.65 4.60
CA GLU A 44 4.65 -17.10 4.71
C GLU A 44 3.31 -17.64 5.21
N ILE A 45 2.74 -17.03 6.27
CA ILE A 45 1.44 -17.39 6.83
C ILE A 45 0.34 -17.21 5.78
N ARG A 46 0.28 -16.04 5.12
CA ARG A 46 -0.67 -15.80 4.03
C ARG A 46 -0.53 -16.83 2.91
N GLY A 47 0.69 -17.16 2.54
CA GLY A 47 1.00 -18.15 1.51
C GLY A 47 0.52 -19.55 1.87
N LYS A 48 0.73 -20.00 3.12
CA LYS A 48 0.25 -21.30 3.62
C LYS A 48 -1.26 -21.40 3.62
N ILE A 49 -1.96 -20.37 4.10
CA ILE A 49 -3.44 -20.34 4.11
C ILE A 49 -3.98 -20.40 2.67
N LYS A 50 -3.41 -19.63 1.73
CA LYS A 50 -3.83 -19.67 0.31
C LYS A 50 -3.61 -21.06 -0.30
N ARG A 51 -2.47 -21.67 -0.07
CA ARG A 51 -2.16 -23.02 -0.56
C ARG A 51 -3.11 -24.08 0.05
N ALA A 52 -3.42 -23.96 1.34
CA ALA A 52 -4.37 -24.83 2.01
C ALA A 52 -5.77 -24.72 1.38
N LYS A 53 -6.24 -23.51 1.06
CA LYS A 53 -7.51 -23.30 0.34
C LYS A 53 -7.51 -23.96 -1.03
N THR A 54 -6.45 -23.81 -1.80
CA THR A 54 -6.31 -24.46 -3.12
C THR A 54 -6.27 -26.01 -2.99
N ALA A 55 -5.53 -26.54 -2.01
CA ALA A 55 -5.46 -27.98 -1.77
C ALA A 55 -6.80 -28.61 -1.39
N LEU A 56 -7.69 -27.86 -0.72
CA LEU A 56 -9.06 -28.29 -0.40
C LEU A 56 -9.98 -28.33 -1.63
N GLU A 57 -9.68 -27.59 -2.68
CA GLU A 57 -10.43 -27.59 -3.93
C GLU A 57 -9.97 -28.71 -4.89
N GLY A 58 -8.81 -29.30 -4.59
CA GLY A 58 -8.17 -30.35 -5.37
C GLY A 58 -8.13 -31.71 -4.67
N PRO A 59 -7.37 -32.66 -5.21
CA PRO A 59 -7.24 -34.00 -4.63
C PRO A 59 -6.31 -34.06 -3.39
N GLU A 60 -5.61 -32.97 -3.05
CA GLU A 60 -4.55 -32.94 -2.04
C GLU A 60 -5.05 -32.50 -0.65
N THR A 61 -6.20 -33.01 -0.21
CA THR A 61 -6.82 -32.61 1.07
C THR A 61 -5.95 -32.87 2.30
N ALA A 62 -5.08 -33.90 2.27
CA ALA A 62 -4.14 -34.18 3.34
C ALA A 62 -3.08 -33.06 3.48
N LEU A 63 -2.64 -32.49 2.36
CA LEU A 63 -1.72 -31.34 2.36
C LEU A 63 -2.37 -30.11 2.98
N ALA A 64 -3.66 -29.90 2.77
CA ALA A 64 -4.38 -28.78 3.38
C ALA A 64 -4.31 -28.81 4.91
N ALA A 65 -4.47 -29.99 5.53
CA ALA A 65 -4.40 -30.13 6.98
C ALA A 65 -3.01 -29.74 7.52
N VAL A 66 -1.95 -30.20 6.87
CA VAL A 66 -0.56 -29.88 7.26
C VAL A 66 -0.31 -28.37 7.14
N LEU A 67 -0.71 -27.75 6.02
CA LEU A 67 -0.53 -26.32 5.78
C LEU A 67 -1.30 -25.44 6.78
N VAL A 68 -2.49 -25.88 7.20
CA VAL A 68 -3.29 -25.19 8.21
C VAL A 68 -2.60 -25.27 9.57
N GLU A 69 -2.13 -26.46 9.99
CA GLU A 69 -1.43 -26.64 11.25
C GLU A 69 -0.17 -25.78 11.33
N GLU A 70 0.62 -25.78 10.26
CA GLU A 70 1.80 -24.92 10.17
C GLU A 70 1.46 -23.43 10.20
N ALA A 71 0.38 -23.01 9.50
CA ALA A 71 -0.04 -21.61 9.49
C ALA A 71 -0.53 -21.17 10.88
N VAL A 72 -1.32 -22.00 11.58
CA VAL A 72 -1.79 -21.71 12.93
C VAL A 72 -0.63 -21.62 13.91
N THR A 73 0.32 -22.53 13.84
CA THR A 73 1.53 -22.47 14.68
C THR A 73 2.30 -21.17 14.48
N GLN A 74 2.52 -20.77 13.22
CA GLN A 74 3.20 -19.50 12.93
C GLN A 74 2.38 -18.26 13.34
N LEU A 75 1.05 -18.35 13.25
CA LEU A 75 0.15 -17.31 13.75
C LEU A 75 0.31 -17.11 15.27
N ASP A 76 0.31 -18.18 16.04
CA ASP A 76 0.49 -18.12 17.51
C ASP A 76 1.86 -17.52 17.86
N GLU A 77 2.92 -17.94 17.14
CA GLU A 77 4.24 -17.35 17.31
C GLU A 77 4.28 -15.86 16.93
N MET A 78 3.53 -15.45 15.90
CA MET A 78 3.45 -14.05 15.49
C MET A 78 2.70 -13.22 16.54
N ILE A 79 1.58 -13.69 17.06
CA ILE A 79 0.85 -13.04 18.15
C ILE A 79 1.79 -12.81 19.34
N PHE A 80 2.53 -13.86 19.74
CA PHE A 80 3.52 -13.73 20.82
C PHE A 80 4.57 -12.65 20.54
N LYS A 81 5.11 -12.59 19.32
CA LYS A 81 6.10 -11.58 18.91
C LYS A 81 5.50 -10.17 18.90
N GLU A 82 4.27 -10.03 18.47
CA GLU A 82 3.57 -8.74 18.46
C GLU A 82 3.35 -8.22 19.87
N GLU A 83 2.83 -9.05 20.77
CA GLU A 83 2.53 -8.68 22.16
C GLU A 83 3.80 -8.39 22.98
N ASN A 84 4.88 -9.15 22.75
CA ASN A 84 6.06 -9.09 23.63
C ASN A 84 7.22 -8.28 23.01
N ILE A 85 7.20 -7.97 21.72
CA ILE A 85 8.27 -7.24 21.05
C ILE A 85 7.70 -6.01 20.33
N LEU A 86 6.76 -6.19 19.39
CA LEU A 86 6.32 -5.11 18.53
C LEU A 86 5.55 -4.03 19.28
N PHE A 87 4.49 -4.40 20.02
CA PHE A 87 3.67 -3.43 20.75
C PHE A 87 4.43 -2.71 21.86
N PRO A 88 5.26 -3.35 22.71
CA PRO A 88 6.13 -2.64 23.62
C PRO A 88 7.02 -1.61 22.93
N MET A 89 7.62 -1.98 21.80
CA MET A 89 8.46 -1.08 21.00
C MET A 89 7.66 0.11 20.46
N CYS A 90 6.43 -0.09 19.99
CA CYS A 90 5.53 0.98 19.55
C CYS A 90 5.17 1.90 20.71
N LEU A 91 4.83 1.35 21.88
CA LEU A 91 4.48 2.12 23.07
C LEU A 91 5.63 2.98 23.59
N GLU A 92 6.87 2.51 23.46
CA GLU A 92 8.07 3.25 23.85
C GLU A 92 8.42 4.40 22.89
N ASN A 93 8.09 4.25 21.61
CA ASN A 93 8.58 5.19 20.59
C ASN A 93 7.49 6.12 20.04
N PHE A 94 6.25 5.66 19.88
CA PHE A 94 5.22 6.43 19.20
C PHE A 94 4.64 7.55 20.07
N LYS A 95 4.44 8.69 19.45
CA LYS A 95 3.78 9.86 20.05
C LYS A 95 2.25 9.72 19.97
N PRO A 96 1.50 10.41 20.86
CA PRO A 96 0.04 10.36 20.85
C PRO A 96 -0.58 10.63 19.46
N GLY A 97 -0.11 11.64 18.72
CA GLY A 97 -0.63 11.95 17.39
C GLY A 97 -0.37 10.89 16.32
N GLU A 98 0.64 10.02 16.51
CA GLU A 98 0.88 8.88 15.61
C GLU A 98 -0.13 7.75 15.87
N TRP A 99 -0.53 7.54 17.14
CA TRP A 99 -1.62 6.63 17.49
C TRP A 99 -2.96 7.11 16.95
N ASP A 100 -3.24 8.42 17.02
CA ASP A 100 -4.44 9.03 16.43
C ASP A 100 -4.49 8.82 14.91
N MET A 101 -3.35 8.95 14.23
CA MET A 101 -3.21 8.68 12.80
C MET A 101 -3.47 7.19 12.49
N ILE A 102 -2.86 6.27 13.24
CA ILE A 102 -3.08 4.82 13.09
C ILE A 102 -4.57 4.48 13.25
N ALA A 103 -5.21 5.02 14.28
CA ALA A 103 -6.63 4.80 14.55
C ALA A 103 -7.49 5.28 13.37
N LYS A 104 -7.25 6.51 12.88
CA LYS A 104 -7.99 7.11 11.78
C LYS A 104 -7.82 6.35 10.46
N GLU A 105 -6.58 5.98 10.09
CA GLU A 105 -6.28 5.32 8.82
C GLU A 105 -6.56 3.80 8.88
N SER A 106 -6.76 3.22 10.07
CA SER A 106 -7.12 1.80 10.24
C SER A 106 -8.46 1.44 9.57
N GLY A 107 -9.39 2.38 9.51
CA GLY A 107 -10.68 2.19 8.84
C GLY A 107 -10.56 1.99 7.33
N ASP A 108 -9.60 2.65 6.69
CA ASP A 108 -9.38 2.56 5.23
C ASP A 108 -8.86 1.17 4.82
N ILE A 109 -8.17 0.47 5.73
CA ILE A 109 -7.67 -0.90 5.50
C ILE A 109 -8.75 -1.94 5.81
N GLY A 110 -9.60 -1.69 6.81
CA GLY A 110 -10.66 -2.60 7.26
C GLY A 110 -10.38 -3.24 8.63
N TRP A 111 -11.23 -4.18 9.04
CA TRP A 111 -11.20 -4.81 10.35
C TRP A 111 -11.13 -6.33 10.22
N CYS A 112 -10.28 -6.95 11.03
CA CYS A 112 -10.02 -8.38 11.03
C CYS A 112 -10.88 -9.03 12.13
N LEU A 113 -11.88 -9.84 11.76
CA LEU A 113 -12.73 -10.64 12.66
C LEU A 113 -13.48 -9.84 13.73
N ILE A 114 -13.46 -8.53 13.68
CA ILE A 114 -14.20 -7.63 14.59
C ILE A 114 -14.96 -6.60 13.76
N GLU A 115 -16.04 -6.07 14.31
CA GLU A 115 -16.67 -4.87 13.79
C GLU A 115 -15.78 -3.66 14.13
N GLY A 116 -15.64 -2.74 13.18
CA GLY A 116 -14.93 -1.49 13.44
C GLY A 116 -15.63 -0.67 14.51
N PRO A 117 -14.96 0.29 15.16
CA PRO A 117 -15.62 1.22 16.03
C PRO A 117 -16.77 1.88 15.27
N GLU A 118 -17.95 1.95 15.87
CA GLU A 118 -19.07 2.70 15.28
C GLU A 118 -18.55 4.10 14.94
N ALA A 119 -18.77 4.52 13.69
CA ALA A 119 -18.45 5.89 13.31
C ALA A 119 -19.23 6.77 14.29
N GLU A 120 -18.52 7.49 15.16
CA GLU A 120 -19.14 8.48 16.03
C GLU A 120 -19.81 9.52 15.13
N THR A 121 -21.09 9.30 14.84
CA THR A 121 -21.95 10.24 14.17
C THR A 121 -22.30 11.34 15.17
N GLY A 122 -21.46 12.33 15.21
CA GLY A 122 -21.85 13.58 15.83
C GLY A 122 -21.08 13.96 17.07
N ALA A 123 -20.19 14.89 16.92
CA ALA A 123 -20.20 16.15 17.65
C ALA A 123 -18.91 16.92 17.34
N GLY A 124 -19.11 18.11 16.77
CA GLY A 124 -18.18 19.21 16.95
C GLY A 124 -16.75 18.96 16.47
N SER A 125 -16.51 19.11 15.19
CA SER A 125 -15.17 19.41 14.71
C SER A 125 -14.76 20.78 15.24
N ASP A 126 -14.22 20.81 16.46
CA ASP A 126 -13.29 21.87 16.77
C ASP A 126 -12.16 21.77 15.76
N PRO A 127 -11.77 22.86 15.09
CA PRO A 127 -10.67 22.83 14.17
C PRO A 127 -9.42 22.42 14.99
N ALA A 128 -8.90 21.22 14.67
CA ALA A 128 -7.61 20.77 15.23
C ALA A 128 -6.62 21.91 15.13
N PRO A 129 -5.80 22.15 16.17
CA PRO A 129 -4.73 23.14 16.09
C PRO A 129 -3.92 22.81 14.84
N LYS A 130 -3.68 23.79 14.00
CA LYS A 130 -2.82 23.69 12.81
C LYS A 130 -1.42 23.29 13.26
N GLY A 131 -1.24 22.01 13.54
CA GLY A 131 0.05 21.38 13.67
C GLY A 131 0.67 21.34 12.28
N ALA A 132 1.88 21.83 12.17
CA ALA A 132 2.60 22.02 10.92
C ALA A 132 2.48 20.79 10.02
N ASP A 133 1.75 20.95 8.93
CA ASP A 133 1.78 20.06 7.77
C ASP A 133 3.26 20.00 7.31
N PRO A 134 3.87 18.80 7.21
CA PRO A 134 5.25 18.67 6.73
C PRO A 134 5.46 19.25 5.32
N MET A 135 4.39 19.63 4.64
CA MET A 135 4.39 20.26 3.31
C MET A 135 4.23 21.80 3.34
N SER A 136 4.17 22.44 4.50
CA SER A 136 3.98 23.92 4.62
C SER A 136 5.26 24.75 4.42
N GLY A 137 6.18 24.29 3.60
CA GLY A 137 7.47 24.94 3.36
C GLY A 137 7.82 25.29 1.92
N ILE A 138 6.90 25.14 0.95
CA ILE A 138 7.14 25.60 -0.43
C ILE A 138 6.52 26.99 -0.57
N PRO A 139 7.31 28.06 -0.87
CA PRO A 139 6.75 29.36 -1.20
C PRO A 139 6.05 29.27 -2.55
N GLY A 140 4.78 28.96 -2.54
CA GLY A 140 3.91 28.99 -3.70
C GLY A 140 2.83 30.02 -3.47
N ILE A 141 2.56 30.83 -4.47
CA ILE A 141 1.43 31.74 -4.55
C ILE A 141 0.17 31.00 -4.08
N GLU A 142 -0.37 31.34 -2.91
CA GLU A 142 -1.57 30.81 -2.26
C GLU A 142 -2.37 29.77 -3.06
N GLY A 143 -1.97 28.48 -2.95
CA GLY A 143 -2.75 27.35 -3.46
C GLY A 143 -2.86 27.22 -4.99
N THR A 144 -1.97 27.88 -5.77
CA THR A 144 -2.01 27.80 -7.24
C THR A 144 -0.71 27.19 -7.78
N VAL A 145 -0.82 26.24 -8.72
CA VAL A 145 0.29 25.62 -9.44
C VAL A 145 0.29 26.11 -10.89
N ILE A 146 1.39 26.71 -11.31
CA ILE A 146 1.61 27.15 -12.69
C ILE A 146 2.34 26.05 -13.45
N LEU A 147 1.72 25.51 -14.47
CA LEU A 147 2.28 24.51 -15.37
C LEU A 147 2.58 25.14 -16.74
N PRO A 148 3.45 24.56 -17.56
CA PRO A 148 3.74 25.09 -18.90
C PRO A 148 2.50 25.25 -19.80
N THR A 149 1.49 24.43 -19.57
CA THR A 149 0.27 24.39 -20.39
C THR A 149 -0.98 24.90 -19.68
N GLY A 150 -0.85 25.46 -18.48
CA GLY A 150 -2.01 25.98 -17.75
C GLY A 150 -1.75 26.29 -16.28
N VAL A 151 -2.78 26.75 -15.63
CA VAL A 151 -2.77 27.12 -14.21
C VAL A 151 -3.88 26.37 -13.49
N LEU A 152 -3.55 25.73 -12.38
CA LEU A 152 -4.50 24.97 -11.56
C LEU A 152 -4.40 25.43 -10.11
N LYS A 153 -5.54 25.45 -9.43
CA LYS A 153 -5.51 25.47 -7.96
C LYS A 153 -5.06 24.12 -7.45
N LEU A 154 -4.45 24.10 -6.26
CA LEU A 154 -3.95 22.85 -5.66
C LEU A 154 -5.05 21.81 -5.49
N ASP A 155 -6.26 22.24 -5.05
CA ASP A 155 -7.44 21.38 -4.92
C ASP A 155 -7.89 20.78 -6.27
N GLN A 156 -7.80 21.57 -7.36
CA GLN A 156 -8.09 21.08 -8.71
C GLN A 156 -7.07 20.03 -9.15
N LEU A 157 -5.78 20.26 -8.92
CA LEU A 157 -4.72 19.30 -9.25
C LEU A 157 -4.91 17.99 -8.46
N VAL A 158 -5.15 18.07 -7.15
CA VAL A 158 -5.45 16.90 -6.31
C VAL A 158 -6.69 16.17 -6.79
N GLY A 159 -7.79 16.91 -7.05
CA GLY A 159 -9.02 16.34 -7.58
C GLY A 159 -8.83 15.62 -8.91
N MET A 160 -8.10 16.23 -9.85
CA MET A 160 -7.77 15.61 -11.13
C MET A 160 -7.00 14.29 -10.96
N LEU A 161 -5.94 14.29 -10.16
CA LEU A 161 -5.12 13.10 -9.91
C LEU A 161 -5.92 11.97 -9.24
N ASN A 162 -6.84 12.31 -8.34
CA ASN A 162 -7.68 11.33 -7.64
C ASN A 162 -8.89 10.85 -8.48
N THR A 163 -9.21 11.55 -9.57
CA THR A 163 -10.30 11.16 -10.50
C THR A 163 -9.83 10.18 -11.58
N LEU A 164 -8.51 10.04 -11.77
CA LEU A 164 -7.97 9.13 -12.76
C LEU A 164 -8.40 7.68 -12.47
N PRO A 165 -8.78 6.89 -13.50
CA PRO A 165 -9.24 5.50 -13.33
C PRO A 165 -8.08 4.52 -13.12
N PHE A 166 -7.03 4.95 -12.43
CA PHE A 166 -5.84 4.18 -12.07
C PHE A 166 -5.13 4.81 -10.90
N ASP A 167 -4.39 3.99 -10.16
CA ASP A 167 -3.57 4.43 -9.06
C ASP A 167 -2.23 4.96 -9.55
N ILE A 168 -1.73 6.02 -8.90
CA ILE A 168 -0.42 6.59 -9.14
C ILE A 168 0.37 6.52 -7.84
N THR A 169 1.65 6.12 -7.94
CA THR A 169 2.64 6.29 -6.88
C THR A 169 3.90 6.91 -7.49
N PHE A 170 4.42 7.98 -6.91
CA PHE A 170 5.66 8.61 -7.32
C PHE A 170 6.76 8.42 -6.30
N VAL A 171 7.89 7.91 -6.76
CA VAL A 171 9.14 7.71 -6.01
C VAL A 171 10.19 8.64 -6.60
N ASP A 172 10.84 9.45 -5.77
CA ASP A 172 11.84 10.41 -6.24
C ASP A 172 13.18 9.77 -6.62
N ALA A 173 14.12 10.58 -7.11
CA ALA A 173 15.46 10.14 -7.51
C ALA A 173 16.29 9.54 -6.36
N ASN A 174 15.88 9.75 -5.10
CA ASN A 174 16.49 9.17 -3.91
C ASN A 174 15.77 7.89 -3.44
N ASP A 175 14.94 7.29 -4.30
CA ASP A 175 14.16 6.06 -4.02
C ASP A 175 13.17 6.21 -2.87
N THR A 176 12.69 7.43 -2.64
CA THR A 176 11.77 7.76 -1.56
C THR A 176 10.38 8.02 -2.10
N VAL A 177 9.36 7.39 -1.50
CA VAL A 177 7.95 7.63 -1.85
C VAL A 177 7.57 9.06 -1.50
N ARG A 178 7.10 9.83 -2.50
CA ARG A 178 6.71 11.23 -2.34
C ARG A 178 5.25 11.52 -2.53
N TYR A 179 4.56 10.70 -3.31
CA TYR A 179 3.15 10.92 -3.60
C TYR A 179 2.45 9.60 -3.95
N PHE A 180 1.19 9.51 -3.63
CA PHE A 180 0.25 8.55 -4.19
C PHE A 180 -1.14 9.17 -4.34
N SER A 181 -1.88 8.77 -5.40
CA SER A 181 -3.27 9.21 -5.60
C SER A 181 -4.22 8.47 -4.66
N GLN A 182 -5.32 9.13 -4.28
CA GLN A 182 -6.42 8.54 -3.52
C GLN A 182 -7.65 8.42 -4.42
N GLY A 183 -7.58 7.49 -5.39
CA GLY A 183 -8.69 7.17 -6.28
C GLY A 183 -9.80 6.39 -5.58
N ALA A 184 -10.97 6.31 -6.23
CA ALA A 184 -12.15 5.60 -5.69
C ALA A 184 -11.93 4.08 -5.58
N GLU A 185 -11.13 3.48 -6.45
CA GLU A 185 -10.78 2.06 -6.44
C GLU A 185 -9.26 1.91 -6.38
N ARG A 186 -8.72 1.72 -5.18
CA ARG A 186 -7.30 1.49 -5.00
C ARG A 186 -6.97 -0.01 -5.02
N ILE A 187 -5.98 -0.39 -5.83
CA ILE A 187 -5.57 -1.80 -5.98
C ILE A 187 -4.72 -2.25 -4.79
N PHE A 188 -3.66 -1.50 -4.49
CA PHE A 188 -2.79 -1.77 -3.35
C PHE A 188 -3.06 -0.75 -2.24
N ALA A 189 -3.35 -1.23 -1.03
CA ALA A 189 -3.54 -0.37 0.12
C ALA A 189 -2.30 0.52 0.34
N ARG A 190 -2.53 1.81 0.52
CA ARG A 190 -1.51 2.80 0.84
C ARG A 190 -2.08 3.74 1.89
N THR A 191 -1.28 4.08 2.86
CA THR A 191 -1.60 5.08 3.87
C THR A 191 -0.59 6.22 3.81
N LYS A 192 -0.88 7.34 4.44
CA LYS A 192 0.04 8.48 4.45
C LYS A 192 1.37 8.16 5.14
N ALA A 193 1.41 7.13 5.98
CA ALA A 193 2.61 6.67 6.66
C ALA A 193 3.73 6.19 5.70
N ILE A 194 3.41 5.87 4.44
CA ILE A 194 4.44 5.50 3.46
C ILE A 194 5.20 6.70 2.88
N ILE A 195 4.69 7.92 3.03
CA ILE A 195 5.36 9.13 2.50
C ILE A 195 6.68 9.35 3.24
N GLY A 196 7.77 9.46 2.49
CA GLY A 196 9.12 9.52 3.02
C GLY A 196 9.81 8.17 3.19
N ARG A 197 9.09 7.06 3.01
CA ARG A 197 9.65 5.70 3.11
C ARG A 197 10.50 5.36 1.89
N ALA A 198 11.59 4.62 2.10
CA ALA A 198 12.36 4.05 1.00
C ALA A 198 11.51 3.01 0.24
N VAL A 199 11.54 3.03 -1.09
CA VAL A 199 10.74 2.13 -1.93
C VAL A 199 11.04 0.66 -1.67
N SER A 200 12.30 0.31 -1.36
CA SER A 200 12.69 -1.05 -0.97
C SER A 200 11.94 -1.55 0.27
N ASN A 201 11.57 -0.67 1.18
CA ASN A 201 10.83 -1.01 2.39
C ASN A 201 9.30 -1.09 2.14
N CYS A 202 8.81 -0.71 0.95
CA CYS A 202 7.41 -0.84 0.57
C CYS A 202 7.09 -2.20 -0.08
N HIS A 203 8.05 -3.11 -0.13
CA HIS A 203 7.94 -4.42 -0.76
C HIS A 203 8.40 -5.54 0.17
N PRO A 204 7.72 -6.72 0.10
CA PRO A 204 8.14 -7.89 0.88
C PRO A 204 9.58 -8.28 0.55
N PRO A 205 10.34 -8.84 1.51
CA PRO A 205 11.72 -9.28 1.29
C PRO A 205 11.91 -10.21 0.10
N SER A 206 10.88 -11.00 -0.22
CA SER A 206 10.89 -11.93 -1.36
C SER A 206 10.94 -11.25 -2.72
N SER A 207 10.46 -10.01 -2.85
CA SER A 207 10.38 -9.27 -4.12
C SER A 207 11.22 -8.01 -4.17
N VAL A 208 11.81 -7.57 -3.06
CA VAL A 208 12.58 -6.31 -2.98
C VAL A 208 13.70 -6.24 -4.02
N HIS A 209 14.41 -7.35 -4.27
CA HIS A 209 15.51 -7.40 -5.25
C HIS A 209 15.05 -7.13 -6.69
N VAL A 210 13.82 -7.51 -7.05
CA VAL A 210 13.22 -7.23 -8.36
C VAL A 210 12.95 -5.73 -8.51
N VAL A 211 12.44 -5.12 -7.44
CA VAL A 211 12.16 -3.67 -7.42
C VAL A 211 13.43 -2.84 -7.47
N GLU A 212 14.46 -3.22 -6.71
CA GLU A 212 15.77 -2.55 -6.75
C GLU A 212 16.43 -2.62 -8.13
N GLN A 213 16.34 -3.78 -8.79
CA GLN A 213 16.85 -3.94 -10.14
C GLN A 213 16.07 -3.08 -11.14
N LEU A 214 14.74 -3.06 -11.05
CA LEU A 214 13.88 -2.23 -11.89
C LEU A 214 14.22 -0.74 -11.75
N VAL A 215 14.29 -0.24 -10.52
CA VAL A 215 14.64 1.16 -10.24
C VAL A 215 16.04 1.49 -10.78
N THR A 216 17.01 0.59 -10.63
CA THR A 216 18.36 0.74 -11.17
C THR A 216 18.36 0.84 -12.70
N ASP A 217 17.59 -0.01 -13.39
CA ASP A 217 17.46 -0.02 -14.85
C ASP A 217 16.80 1.28 -15.37
N LEU A 218 15.78 1.79 -14.66
CA LEU A 218 15.12 3.06 -14.97
C LEU A 218 16.03 4.28 -14.73
N LYS A 219 16.74 4.30 -13.59
CA LYS A 219 17.72 5.35 -13.25
C LYS A 219 18.84 5.47 -14.28
N SER A 220 19.42 4.34 -14.65
CA SER A 220 20.55 4.30 -15.59
C SER A 220 20.18 4.59 -17.05
N GLY A 221 18.89 4.67 -17.37
CA GLY A 221 18.40 4.82 -18.75
C GLY A 221 18.49 3.54 -19.58
N LYS A 222 18.73 2.39 -18.94
CA LYS A 222 18.69 1.09 -19.61
C LYS A 222 17.26 0.75 -20.04
N LYS A 223 16.26 1.25 -19.28
CA LYS A 223 14.83 1.19 -19.59
C LYS A 223 14.19 2.54 -19.33
N ASP A 224 13.15 2.87 -20.09
CA ASP A 224 12.30 4.02 -19.81
C ASP A 224 10.96 3.61 -19.19
N SER A 225 10.58 2.33 -19.35
CA SER A 225 9.39 1.74 -18.74
C SER A 225 9.52 0.23 -18.57
N GLU A 226 8.66 -0.33 -17.71
CA GLU A 226 8.47 -1.77 -17.54
C GLU A 226 7.02 -2.05 -17.16
N ASP A 227 6.44 -3.11 -17.72
CA ASP A 227 5.06 -3.49 -17.50
C ASP A 227 4.96 -4.89 -16.88
N PHE A 228 4.10 -5.00 -15.88
CA PHE A 228 3.74 -6.28 -15.23
C PHE A 228 2.23 -6.42 -15.20
N TRP A 229 1.74 -7.64 -15.22
CA TRP A 229 0.30 -7.90 -15.06
C TRP A 229 0.06 -9.19 -14.30
N ILE A 230 -0.90 -9.15 -13.39
CA ILE A 230 -1.26 -10.28 -12.54
C ILE A 230 -2.77 -10.45 -12.41
N PRO A 231 -3.29 -11.69 -12.41
CA PRO A 231 -4.65 -11.94 -11.95
C PRO A 231 -4.71 -11.77 -10.42
N MET A 232 -5.74 -11.09 -9.91
CA MET A 232 -5.95 -10.86 -8.49
C MET A 232 -7.44 -10.92 -8.16
N GLY A 233 -7.93 -12.11 -7.82
CA GLY A 233 -9.36 -12.38 -7.62
C GLY A 233 -10.14 -12.14 -8.92
N ASP A 234 -11.13 -11.27 -8.85
CA ASP A 234 -11.96 -10.81 -9.98
C ASP A 234 -11.29 -9.75 -10.85
N LYS A 235 -10.11 -9.25 -10.43
CA LYS A 235 -9.36 -8.21 -11.12
C LYS A 235 -8.26 -8.78 -12.00
N PHE A 236 -7.95 -8.08 -13.07
CA PHE A 236 -6.74 -8.27 -13.86
C PHE A 236 -5.93 -6.99 -13.79
N VAL A 237 -4.87 -7.01 -13.00
CA VAL A 237 -4.11 -5.83 -12.60
C VAL A 237 -2.94 -5.63 -13.55
N LEU A 238 -2.90 -4.49 -14.22
CA LEU A 238 -1.75 -4.01 -14.99
C LEU A 238 -0.98 -3.00 -14.12
N ILE A 239 0.30 -3.24 -13.95
CA ILE A 239 1.24 -2.41 -13.17
C ILE A 239 2.30 -1.93 -14.15
N ARG A 240 2.47 -0.62 -14.27
CA ARG A 240 3.43 -0.01 -15.18
C ARG A 240 4.34 0.93 -14.43
N TYR A 241 5.62 0.87 -14.73
CA TYR A 241 6.63 1.74 -14.18
C TYR A 241 7.24 2.58 -15.30
N PHE A 242 7.41 3.87 -15.04
CA PHE A 242 7.98 4.83 -15.98
C PHE A 242 9.11 5.61 -15.32
N ALA A 243 10.23 5.78 -16.02
CA ALA A 243 11.24 6.75 -15.62
C ALA A 243 10.70 8.16 -15.91
N VAL A 244 10.55 8.96 -14.86
CA VAL A 244 10.25 10.39 -15.00
C VAL A 244 11.56 11.14 -15.17
N ARG A 245 11.66 11.91 -16.28
CA ARG A 245 12.86 12.68 -16.61
C ARG A 245 12.53 14.15 -16.78
N GLY A 246 13.46 15.01 -16.39
CA GLY A 246 13.39 16.44 -16.65
C GLY A 246 13.71 16.79 -18.11
N GLU A 247 13.62 18.07 -18.44
CA GLU A 247 13.88 18.59 -19.79
C GLU A 247 15.33 18.33 -20.26
N GLY A 248 16.29 18.26 -19.33
CA GLY A 248 17.68 17.93 -19.60
C GLY A 248 17.95 16.41 -19.68
N GLY A 249 16.93 15.56 -19.53
CA GLY A 249 17.06 14.11 -19.52
C GLY A 249 17.46 13.52 -18.16
N GLU A 250 17.65 14.36 -17.15
CA GLU A 250 17.96 13.93 -15.78
C GLU A 250 16.80 13.10 -15.19
N TYR A 251 17.15 12.05 -14.47
CA TYR A 251 16.16 11.21 -13.80
C TYR A 251 15.60 11.91 -12.56
N LEU A 252 14.30 12.19 -12.58
CA LEU A 252 13.57 12.82 -11.47
C LEU A 252 12.94 11.80 -10.53
N GLY A 253 12.67 10.58 -11.02
CA GLY A 253 12.04 9.55 -10.22
C GLY A 253 11.35 8.48 -11.06
N THR A 254 10.67 7.57 -10.38
CA THR A 254 9.83 6.52 -10.98
C THR A 254 8.36 6.82 -10.71
N LEU A 255 7.53 6.74 -11.74
CA LEU A 255 6.08 6.74 -11.65
C LEU A 255 5.55 5.32 -11.80
N GLU A 256 4.89 4.80 -10.77
CA GLU A 256 4.08 3.58 -10.83
C GLU A 256 2.64 3.95 -11.19
N VAL A 257 2.07 3.25 -12.16
CA VAL A 257 0.65 3.36 -12.56
C VAL A 257 0.03 1.97 -12.48
N THR A 258 -0.98 1.81 -11.65
CA THR A 258 -1.65 0.51 -11.41
C THR A 258 -3.13 0.62 -11.77
N GLN A 259 -3.63 -0.32 -12.56
CA GLN A 259 -5.00 -0.31 -13.07
C GLN A 259 -5.60 -1.70 -13.11
N ASN A 260 -6.87 -1.84 -12.67
CA ASN A 260 -7.67 -3.00 -12.99
C ASN A 260 -8.16 -2.90 -14.45
N ILE A 261 -7.62 -3.74 -15.31
CA ILE A 261 -7.99 -3.76 -16.73
C ILE A 261 -9.01 -4.85 -17.09
N ALA A 262 -9.55 -5.59 -16.12
CA ALA A 262 -10.58 -6.60 -16.40
C ALA A 262 -11.80 -6.00 -17.14
N PRO A 263 -12.37 -4.85 -16.72
CA PRO A 263 -13.45 -4.19 -17.47
C PRO A 263 -13.03 -3.74 -18.88
N ILE A 264 -11.78 -3.29 -19.06
CA ILE A 264 -11.25 -2.86 -20.36
C ILE A 264 -11.12 -4.06 -21.31
N LYS A 265 -10.63 -5.20 -20.81
CA LYS A 265 -10.51 -6.44 -21.57
C LYS A 265 -11.87 -7.01 -22.03
N ALA A 266 -12.94 -6.65 -21.33
CA ALA A 266 -14.30 -7.10 -21.64
C ALA A 266 -15.04 -6.17 -22.63
N ILE A 267 -14.40 -5.09 -23.10
CA ILE A 267 -15.02 -4.16 -24.06
C ILE A 267 -15.07 -4.82 -25.44
N GLU A 268 -16.28 -4.86 -26.00
CA GLU A 268 -16.53 -5.32 -27.36
C GLU A 268 -17.30 -4.29 -28.16
N GLY A 269 -17.17 -4.35 -29.51
CA GLY A 269 -17.88 -3.47 -30.43
C GLY A 269 -17.47 -2.01 -30.31
N GLN A 270 -18.46 -1.10 -30.40
CA GLN A 270 -18.27 0.34 -30.26
C GLN A 270 -19.38 0.98 -29.42
N LYS A 271 -19.04 1.99 -28.65
CA LYS A 271 -19.98 2.88 -27.94
C LYS A 271 -19.68 4.33 -28.30
N ARG A 272 -20.64 5.03 -28.86
CA ARG A 272 -20.52 6.46 -29.19
C ARG A 272 -21.15 7.33 -28.12
N LEU A 273 -20.70 8.59 -27.98
CA LEU A 273 -21.14 9.53 -26.95
C LEU A 273 -22.66 9.77 -26.94
N MET A 274 -23.36 9.54 -28.03
CA MET A 274 -24.79 9.84 -28.21
C MET A 274 -25.60 8.58 -28.58
N SER A 275 -25.14 7.38 -28.26
CA SER A 275 -25.86 6.13 -28.53
C SER A 275 -26.55 5.58 -27.31
#